data_754ab6ad908eeea1b5e7412df048ab81
#
_entry.id   754ab6ad908eeea1b5e7412df048ab81
#
_cell.length_a   1.000
_cell.length_b   1.000
_cell.length_c   1.000
_cell.angle_alpha   90.00
_cell.angle_beta   90.00
_cell.angle_gamma   90.00
#
_symmetry.space_group_name_H-M   'P 1'
#
loop_
_entity.id
_entity.type
_entity.pdbx_description
1 polymer ?
#
loop_
_entity_poly.entity_id
_entity_poly.type
_entity_poly.pdbx_seq_one_letter_code
_entity_poly.pdbx_strand_id
1 'polypeptide(L)'
;RDCVDQGLVKGPHMLCAGRCICMTGGHGWQEGIESDGVDECRKAARTLLKKGVDIVKIMATGGVMTKGVEPGSAQLTQEEMAVMIEEAHKAGRKTATHAQGTQGIKNALYAGIDSIEHGIFLDQECLDYMKEHDVYLVPTLAAPQCIVENGIEAGIADYMVKKAIYVKDAHVESFKKAYAQGLKIALGTDGGTPFNYHNNTAYEMELMEKYGVDRMDILKIATHNSADCLGVLDD
;
A
#
# COMPACT_ATOMS: atom_id res chain seq x y z
N ARG A 1 -2.79 9.62 16.63
CA ARG A 1 -1.39 9.67 17.03
C ARG A 1 -1.23 10.65 18.18
N ASP A 2 -1.34 11.96 17.95
CA ASP A 2 -0.98 13.02 18.91
C ASP A 2 -1.61 12.85 20.31
N CYS A 3 -2.87 12.37 20.39
CA CYS A 3 -3.51 12.09 21.69
C CYS A 3 -2.86 10.90 22.43
N VAL A 4 -2.37 9.89 21.68
CA VAL A 4 -1.64 8.76 22.27
C VAL A 4 -0.26 9.20 22.73
N ASP A 5 0.46 9.94 21.90
CA ASP A 5 1.80 10.45 22.19
C ASP A 5 1.81 11.39 23.42
N GLN A 6 0.73 12.17 23.61
CA GLN A 6 0.53 13.03 24.78
C GLN A 6 -0.03 12.29 26.01
N GLY A 7 -0.31 10.98 25.89
CA GLY A 7 -0.87 10.19 26.98
C GLY A 7 -2.33 10.51 27.33
N LEU A 8 -3.05 11.24 26.48
CA LEU A 8 -4.47 11.56 26.68
C LEU A 8 -5.38 10.35 26.49
N VAL A 9 -5.00 9.41 25.63
CA VAL A 9 -5.65 8.14 25.43
C VAL A 9 -4.61 7.02 25.36
N LYS A 10 -4.97 5.82 25.80
CA LYS A 10 -4.12 4.63 25.65
C LYS A 10 -4.23 4.10 24.22
N GLY A 11 -3.11 3.78 23.61
CA GLY A 11 -3.05 3.21 22.25
C GLY A 11 -1.64 2.75 21.91
N PRO A 12 -1.47 2.09 20.77
CA PRO A 12 -0.15 1.71 20.27
C PRO A 12 0.61 2.95 19.78
N HIS A 13 1.93 2.83 19.63
CA HIS A 13 2.70 3.78 18.83
C HIS A 13 2.19 3.72 17.38
N MET A 14 1.90 4.89 16.79
CA MET A 14 1.30 5.01 15.47
C MET A 14 2.15 5.87 14.55
N LEU A 15 2.48 5.36 13.38
CA LEU A 15 3.03 6.13 12.27
C LEU A 15 1.90 6.54 11.33
N CYS A 16 1.80 7.82 11.02
CA CYS A 16 0.68 8.39 10.28
C CYS A 16 1.13 9.01 8.96
N ALA A 17 0.46 8.62 7.86
CA ALA A 17 0.65 9.26 6.55
C ALA A 17 -0.21 10.53 6.38
N GLY A 18 -1.19 10.75 7.27
CA GLY A 18 -2.16 11.84 7.14
C GLY A 18 -3.12 11.59 5.98
N ARG A 19 -2.88 12.23 4.83
CA ARG A 19 -3.66 12.04 3.60
C ARG A 19 -2.78 11.42 2.51
N CYS A 20 -3.36 10.62 1.64
CA CYS A 20 -2.64 10.18 0.44
C CYS A 20 -2.55 11.31 -0.59
N ILE A 21 -1.62 11.18 -1.54
CA ILE A 21 -1.52 12.07 -2.72
C ILE A 21 -1.95 11.27 -3.94
N CYS A 22 -2.86 11.81 -4.73
CA CYS A 22 -3.42 11.17 -5.92
C CYS A 22 -3.58 12.18 -7.05
N MET A 23 -3.75 11.71 -8.28
CA MET A 23 -4.15 12.60 -9.39
C MET A 23 -5.58 13.11 -9.20
N THR A 24 -5.97 14.18 -9.87
CA THR A 24 -7.35 14.68 -9.87
C THR A 24 -8.33 13.60 -10.32
N GLY A 25 -9.34 13.30 -9.47
CA GLY A 25 -10.33 12.24 -9.68
C GLY A 25 -9.75 10.81 -9.61
N GLY A 26 -8.51 10.63 -9.17
CA GLY A 26 -7.83 9.35 -9.07
C GLY A 26 -8.28 8.50 -7.89
N HIS A 27 -7.61 7.39 -7.66
CA HIS A 27 -7.93 6.49 -6.55
C HIS A 27 -7.71 7.19 -5.20
N GLY A 28 -8.71 7.13 -4.31
CA GLY A 28 -8.65 7.74 -2.98
C GLY A 28 -8.82 9.26 -2.96
N TRP A 29 -9.27 9.89 -4.04
CA TRP A 29 -9.42 11.34 -4.15
C TRP A 29 -10.29 11.96 -3.05
N GLN A 30 -11.29 11.24 -2.54
CA GLN A 30 -12.20 11.72 -1.49
C GLN A 30 -11.45 12.07 -0.20
N GLU A 31 -10.38 11.36 0.10
CA GLU A 31 -9.55 11.50 1.30
C GLU A 31 -8.16 12.07 0.99
N GLY A 32 -7.78 12.03 -0.29
CA GLY A 32 -6.47 12.41 -0.79
C GLY A 32 -6.27 13.92 -0.96
N ILE A 33 -5.03 14.30 -1.27
CA ILE A 33 -4.67 15.59 -1.85
C ILE A 33 -4.55 15.35 -3.34
N GLU A 34 -5.45 15.94 -4.11
CA GLU A 34 -5.37 15.89 -5.57
C GLU A 34 -4.25 16.78 -6.06
N SER A 35 -3.40 16.26 -6.94
CA SER A 35 -2.20 16.96 -7.43
C SER A 35 -1.84 16.43 -8.82
N ASP A 36 -1.68 17.34 -9.76
CA ASP A 36 -1.32 17.04 -11.14
C ASP A 36 -0.05 17.79 -11.53
N GLY A 37 0.89 17.08 -12.13
CA GLY A 37 2.20 17.60 -12.50
C GLY A 37 3.18 17.74 -11.33
N VAL A 38 4.44 17.86 -11.68
CA VAL A 38 5.59 17.82 -10.75
C VAL A 38 5.49 18.88 -9.63
N ASP A 39 5.06 20.10 -9.97
CA ASP A 39 5.04 21.21 -9.01
C ASP A 39 3.95 21.04 -7.94
N GLU A 40 2.74 20.58 -8.32
CA GLU A 40 1.68 20.31 -7.36
C GLU A 40 1.99 19.09 -6.49
N CYS A 41 2.54 18.03 -7.08
CA CYS A 41 3.00 16.84 -6.36
C CYS A 41 4.07 17.20 -5.32
N ARG A 42 5.07 18.00 -5.69
CA ARG A 42 6.08 18.52 -4.76
C ARG A 42 5.45 19.32 -3.62
N LYS A 43 4.50 20.21 -3.96
CA LYS A 43 3.79 21.04 -2.97
C LYS A 43 2.96 20.18 -2.02
N ALA A 44 2.29 19.14 -2.53
CA ALA A 44 1.50 18.22 -1.70
C ALA A 44 2.39 17.46 -0.70
N ALA A 45 3.52 16.89 -1.16
CA ALA A 45 4.47 16.22 -0.28
C ALA A 45 5.00 17.15 0.83
N ARG A 46 5.45 18.37 0.47
CA ARG A 46 5.89 19.37 1.44
C ARG A 46 4.79 19.80 2.41
N THR A 47 3.54 19.84 1.95
CA THR A 47 2.38 20.16 2.82
C THR A 47 2.17 19.08 3.88
N LEU A 48 2.30 17.80 3.50
CA LEU A 48 2.22 16.69 4.45
C LEU A 48 3.39 16.70 5.43
N LEU A 49 4.61 16.86 4.93
CA LEU A 49 5.80 16.97 5.78
C LEU A 49 5.71 18.11 6.78
N LYS A 50 5.21 19.30 6.36
CA LYS A 50 4.92 20.43 7.27
C LYS A 50 3.93 20.07 8.36
N LYS A 51 2.98 19.14 8.11
CA LYS A 51 2.01 18.64 9.10
C LYS A 51 2.58 17.55 10.01
N GLY A 52 3.84 17.17 9.82
CA GLY A 52 4.52 16.19 10.64
C GLY A 52 4.08 14.75 10.39
N VAL A 53 3.85 14.38 9.13
CA VAL A 53 3.59 12.98 8.79
C VAL A 53 4.86 12.14 8.98
N ASP A 54 4.67 10.86 9.28
CA ASP A 54 5.75 9.90 9.46
C ASP A 54 6.11 9.18 8.15
N ILE A 55 5.12 9.05 7.25
CA ILE A 55 5.23 8.42 5.93
C ILE A 55 4.52 9.28 4.90
N VAL A 56 5.03 9.34 3.67
CA VAL A 56 4.30 9.94 2.53
C VAL A 56 3.63 8.82 1.73
N LYS A 57 2.29 8.84 1.68
CA LYS A 57 1.47 7.86 0.95
C LYS A 57 1.06 8.40 -0.41
N ILE A 58 1.31 7.61 -1.47
CA ILE A 58 1.04 7.94 -2.86
C ILE A 58 0.04 6.93 -3.45
N MET A 59 -0.79 7.35 -4.41
CA MET A 59 -1.70 6.47 -5.14
C MET A 59 -1.26 6.39 -6.60
N ALA A 60 -0.40 5.41 -6.92
CA ALA A 60 0.20 5.29 -8.26
C ALA A 60 -0.77 4.78 -9.31
N THR A 61 -1.80 4.04 -8.91
CA THR A 61 -2.76 3.40 -9.83
C THR A 61 -4.20 3.57 -9.39
N GLY A 62 -5.12 3.28 -10.30
CA GLY A 62 -6.51 3.00 -9.98
C GLY A 62 -6.64 1.77 -9.08
N GLY A 63 -7.77 1.66 -8.38
CA GLY A 63 -8.05 0.61 -7.40
C GLY A 63 -9.50 0.13 -7.39
N VAL A 64 -9.78 -0.80 -6.49
CA VAL A 64 -11.09 -1.46 -6.37
C VAL A 64 -12.17 -0.51 -5.86
N MET A 65 -11.86 0.34 -4.88
CA MET A 65 -12.88 1.10 -4.15
C MET A 65 -13.37 2.37 -4.86
N THR A 66 -12.64 2.92 -5.81
CA THR A 66 -13.03 4.16 -6.50
C THR A 66 -13.86 3.87 -7.75
N LYS A 67 -15.08 4.40 -7.82
CA LYS A 67 -15.96 4.28 -8.98
C LYS A 67 -15.38 5.05 -10.17
N GLY A 68 -15.46 4.45 -11.37
CA GLY A 68 -14.99 5.09 -12.61
C GLY A 68 -13.49 5.02 -12.85
N VAL A 69 -12.74 4.36 -11.97
CA VAL A 69 -11.29 4.16 -12.09
C VAL A 69 -11.02 2.67 -12.25
N GLU A 70 -10.27 2.25 -13.25
CA GLU A 70 -9.96 0.84 -13.46
C GLU A 70 -8.82 0.37 -12.54
N PRO A 71 -8.96 -0.81 -11.88
CA PRO A 71 -7.89 -1.39 -11.08
C PRO A 71 -6.62 -1.56 -11.92
N GLY A 72 -5.52 -0.98 -11.42
CA GLY A 72 -4.23 -1.10 -12.07
C GLY A 72 -3.93 -0.08 -13.18
N SER A 73 -4.88 0.79 -13.59
CA SER A 73 -4.55 1.88 -14.50
C SER A 73 -3.51 2.82 -13.87
N ALA A 74 -2.39 3.07 -14.56
CA ALA A 74 -1.38 4.02 -14.08
C ALA A 74 -1.97 5.44 -14.03
N GLN A 75 -1.84 6.12 -12.89
CA GLN A 75 -2.43 7.43 -12.64
C GLN A 75 -1.38 8.54 -12.48
N LEU A 76 -0.26 8.21 -11.88
CA LEU A 76 0.87 9.13 -11.74
C LEU A 76 2.04 8.68 -12.62
N THR A 77 2.74 9.64 -13.17
CA THR A 77 3.99 9.43 -13.91
C THR A 77 5.16 9.15 -12.95
N GLN A 78 6.24 8.62 -13.48
CA GLN A 78 7.47 8.44 -12.71
C GLN A 78 7.99 9.75 -12.14
N GLU A 79 7.95 10.84 -12.93
CA GLU A 79 8.46 12.16 -12.56
C GLU A 79 7.63 12.77 -11.41
N GLU A 80 6.30 12.64 -11.46
CA GLU A 80 5.41 13.11 -10.39
C GLU A 80 5.69 12.37 -9.08
N MET A 81 5.87 11.05 -9.14
CA MET A 81 6.21 10.27 -7.95
C MET A 81 7.62 10.55 -7.44
N ALA A 82 8.60 10.70 -8.33
CA ALA A 82 9.99 10.95 -7.97
C ALA A 82 10.15 12.22 -7.12
N VAL A 83 9.44 13.31 -7.46
CA VAL A 83 9.55 14.53 -6.66
C VAL A 83 8.92 14.42 -5.27
N MET A 84 7.87 13.62 -5.11
CA MET A 84 7.26 13.38 -3.80
C MET A 84 8.17 12.53 -2.91
N ILE A 85 8.76 11.49 -3.50
CA ILE A 85 9.70 10.57 -2.84
C ILE A 85 10.96 11.33 -2.44
N GLU A 86 11.53 12.14 -3.34
CA GLU A 86 12.68 12.99 -3.06
C GLU A 86 12.45 13.90 -1.84
N GLU A 87 11.30 14.58 -1.77
CA GLU A 87 10.97 15.47 -0.65
C GLU A 87 10.81 14.68 0.68
N ALA A 88 10.19 13.48 0.62
CA ALA A 88 10.06 12.62 1.78
C ALA A 88 11.42 12.15 2.30
N HIS A 89 12.27 11.63 1.42
CA HIS A 89 13.61 11.14 1.76
C HIS A 89 14.53 12.24 2.28
N LYS A 90 14.47 13.48 1.73
CA LYS A 90 15.16 14.66 2.28
C LYS A 90 14.76 14.96 3.72
N ALA A 91 13.52 14.66 4.08
CA ALA A 91 12.99 14.83 5.44
C ALA A 91 13.21 13.59 6.33
N GLY A 92 13.92 12.57 5.86
CA GLY A 92 14.14 11.31 6.57
C GLY A 92 12.85 10.48 6.75
N ARG A 93 11.88 10.61 5.82
CA ARG A 93 10.60 9.90 5.86
C ARG A 93 10.54 8.82 4.79
N LYS A 94 9.96 7.67 5.15
CA LYS A 94 9.64 6.59 4.23
C LYS A 94 8.48 6.97 3.31
N THR A 95 8.39 6.25 2.19
CA THR A 95 7.33 6.42 1.19
C THR A 95 6.65 5.09 0.90
N ALA A 96 5.33 5.14 0.71
CA ALA A 96 4.51 3.97 0.47
C ALA A 96 3.52 4.27 -0.67
N THR A 97 3.25 3.30 -1.56
CA THR A 97 2.31 3.54 -2.65
C THR A 97 1.30 2.42 -2.84
N HIS A 98 0.02 2.81 -2.95
CA HIS A 98 -0.97 1.93 -3.58
C HIS A 98 -0.60 1.74 -5.05
N ALA A 99 -0.28 0.53 -5.46
CA ALA A 99 0.05 0.21 -6.85
C ALA A 99 -0.40 -1.22 -7.20
N GLN A 100 -1.38 -1.33 -8.10
CA GLN A 100 -1.96 -2.59 -8.51
C GLN A 100 -1.45 -3.04 -9.88
N GLY A 101 -1.43 -2.15 -10.88
CA GLY A 101 -1.05 -2.47 -12.24
C GLY A 101 0.45 -2.31 -12.51
N THR A 102 0.97 -3.16 -13.40
CA THR A 102 2.39 -3.27 -13.73
C THR A 102 3.04 -1.92 -14.07
N GLN A 103 2.40 -1.11 -14.92
CA GLN A 103 3.00 0.17 -15.32
C GLN A 103 3.11 1.16 -14.16
N GLY A 104 2.08 1.27 -13.31
CA GLY A 104 2.14 2.13 -12.12
C GLY A 104 3.14 1.64 -11.09
N ILE A 105 3.28 0.31 -10.94
CA ILE A 105 4.32 -0.29 -10.10
C ILE A 105 5.71 0.09 -10.63
N LYS A 106 5.98 -0.08 -11.93
CA LYS A 106 7.26 0.31 -12.53
C LYS A 106 7.57 1.80 -12.35
N ASN A 107 6.57 2.66 -12.58
CA ASN A 107 6.74 4.10 -12.35
C ASN A 107 7.15 4.40 -10.91
N ALA A 108 6.53 3.73 -9.92
CA ALA A 108 6.87 3.88 -8.51
C ALA A 108 8.27 3.35 -8.18
N LEU A 109 8.60 2.16 -8.67
CA LEU A 109 9.91 1.54 -8.46
C LEU A 109 11.04 2.41 -9.00
N TYR A 110 10.93 2.87 -10.23
CA TYR A 110 11.95 3.72 -10.86
C TYR A 110 12.01 5.13 -10.27
N ALA A 111 10.94 5.56 -9.59
CA ALA A 111 10.93 6.79 -8.80
C ALA A 111 11.61 6.65 -7.43
N GLY A 112 11.93 5.42 -6.98
CA GLY A 112 12.65 5.13 -5.73
C GLY A 112 11.76 4.94 -4.50
N ILE A 113 10.56 4.39 -4.68
CA ILE A 113 9.61 4.08 -3.58
C ILE A 113 10.18 3.06 -2.59
N ASP A 114 9.84 3.18 -1.29
CA ASP A 114 10.29 2.22 -0.27
C ASP A 114 9.38 1.00 -0.16
N SER A 115 8.06 1.13 -0.39
CA SER A 115 7.13 0.00 -0.38
C SER A 115 6.03 0.09 -1.43
N ILE A 116 5.64 -1.10 -1.94
CA ILE A 116 4.50 -1.30 -2.84
C ILE A 116 3.40 -1.99 -2.05
N GLU A 117 2.26 -1.36 -1.89
CA GLU A 117 1.06 -1.97 -1.34
C GLU A 117 0.24 -2.63 -2.45
N HIS A 118 -0.31 -3.78 -2.15
CA HIS A 118 -1.05 -4.71 -3.01
C HIS A 118 -0.17 -5.46 -4.01
N GLY A 119 0.50 -4.78 -4.95
CA GLY A 119 1.38 -5.44 -5.94
C GLY A 119 0.67 -6.50 -6.79
N ILE A 120 -0.56 -6.21 -7.28
CA ILE A 120 -1.47 -7.22 -7.86
C ILE A 120 -0.94 -7.80 -9.17
N PHE A 121 -0.42 -6.96 -10.06
CA PHE A 121 0.07 -7.37 -11.37
C PHE A 121 1.59 -7.17 -11.50
N LEU A 122 2.35 -7.77 -10.55
CA LEU A 122 3.82 -7.80 -10.63
C LEU A 122 4.25 -8.69 -11.80
N ASP A 123 5.04 -8.14 -12.72
CA ASP A 123 5.77 -8.93 -13.70
C ASP A 123 7.18 -9.28 -13.19
N GLN A 124 7.93 -10.05 -13.98
CA GLN A 124 9.27 -10.48 -13.57
C GLN A 124 10.23 -9.31 -13.38
N GLU A 125 10.14 -8.28 -14.21
CA GLU A 125 10.97 -7.08 -14.12
C GLU A 125 10.71 -6.33 -12.80
N CYS A 126 9.43 -6.22 -12.36
CA CYS A 126 9.08 -5.64 -11.08
C CYS A 126 9.69 -6.46 -9.91
N LEU A 127 9.56 -7.79 -9.96
CA LEU A 127 10.10 -8.68 -8.93
C LEU A 127 11.63 -8.58 -8.82
N ASP A 128 12.32 -8.59 -9.96
CA ASP A 128 13.78 -8.47 -10.01
C ASP A 128 14.24 -7.12 -9.45
N TYR A 129 13.59 -6.03 -9.87
CA TYR A 129 13.89 -4.67 -9.39
C TYR A 129 13.66 -4.52 -7.89
N MET A 130 12.51 -5.00 -7.38
CA MET A 130 12.20 -4.94 -5.94
C MET A 130 13.25 -5.68 -5.11
N LYS A 131 13.69 -6.83 -5.59
CA LYS A 131 14.71 -7.64 -4.93
C LYS A 131 16.08 -6.96 -4.94
N GLU A 132 16.49 -6.37 -6.07
CA GLU A 132 17.78 -5.69 -6.22
C GLU A 132 17.87 -4.42 -5.37
N HIS A 133 16.75 -3.70 -5.18
CA HIS A 133 16.69 -2.41 -4.50
C HIS A 133 16.06 -2.47 -3.11
N ASP A 134 15.83 -3.69 -2.57
CA ASP A 134 15.27 -3.89 -1.23
C ASP A 134 13.89 -3.24 -1.00
N VAL A 135 13.07 -3.10 -2.06
CA VAL A 135 11.72 -2.54 -1.96
C VAL A 135 10.76 -3.55 -1.35
N TYR A 136 10.01 -3.13 -0.34
CA TYR A 136 9.05 -3.99 0.35
C TYR A 136 7.76 -4.21 -0.46
N LEU A 137 7.22 -5.45 -0.40
CA LEU A 137 5.83 -5.74 -0.77
C LEU A 137 4.98 -5.83 0.50
N VAL A 138 3.87 -5.08 0.53
CA VAL A 138 2.83 -5.17 1.57
C VAL A 138 1.56 -5.69 0.90
N PRO A 139 1.28 -7.01 0.93
CA PRO A 139 0.33 -7.62 0.00
C PRO A 139 -1.13 -7.29 0.29
N THR A 140 -1.55 -7.11 1.54
CA THR A 140 -2.95 -6.77 1.89
C THR A 140 -3.99 -7.72 1.30
N LEU A 141 -3.75 -9.01 1.38
CA LEU A 141 -4.60 -10.08 0.82
C LEU A 141 -6.03 -10.03 1.36
N ALA A 142 -6.18 -9.58 2.61
CA ALA A 142 -7.47 -9.47 3.29
C ALA A 142 -8.42 -8.49 2.60
N ALA A 143 -7.94 -7.40 2.01
CA ALA A 143 -8.80 -6.36 1.47
C ALA A 143 -9.70 -6.84 0.32
N PRO A 144 -9.19 -7.39 -0.80
CA PRO A 144 -10.06 -7.93 -1.84
C PRO A 144 -10.78 -9.22 -1.39
N GLN A 145 -10.17 -10.02 -0.50
CA GLN A 145 -10.78 -11.25 0.00
C GLN A 145 -12.07 -10.96 0.77
N CYS A 146 -12.07 -10.01 1.71
CA CYS A 146 -13.24 -9.62 2.48
C CYS A 146 -14.37 -9.07 1.59
N ILE A 147 -14.03 -8.31 0.55
CA ILE A 147 -15.02 -7.81 -0.43
C ILE A 147 -15.68 -8.98 -1.17
N VAL A 148 -14.91 -9.96 -1.62
CA VAL A 148 -15.44 -11.12 -2.38
C VAL A 148 -16.27 -12.04 -1.48
N GLU A 149 -15.83 -12.28 -0.24
CA GLU A 149 -16.54 -13.17 0.70
C GLU A 149 -17.89 -12.62 1.14
N ASN A 150 -18.01 -11.31 1.32
CA ASN A 150 -19.25 -10.71 1.78
C ASN A 150 -20.19 -10.31 0.64
N GLY A 151 -19.66 -9.81 -0.47
CA GLY A 151 -20.41 -9.57 -1.69
C GLY A 151 -21.47 -8.48 -1.63
N ILE A 152 -22.30 -8.44 -2.66
CA ILE A 152 -23.37 -7.43 -2.84
C ILE A 152 -24.45 -7.58 -1.76
N GLU A 153 -24.76 -8.81 -1.34
CA GLU A 153 -25.81 -9.09 -0.35
C GLU A 153 -25.50 -8.47 1.02
N ALA A 154 -24.24 -8.25 1.34
CA ALA A 154 -23.79 -7.55 2.55
C ALA A 154 -23.78 -6.02 2.39
N GLY A 155 -24.25 -5.48 1.26
CA GLY A 155 -24.34 -4.04 1.00
C GLY A 155 -23.09 -3.44 0.34
N ILE A 156 -22.14 -4.26 -0.13
CA ILE A 156 -20.99 -3.75 -0.88
C ILE A 156 -21.45 -3.38 -2.30
N ALA A 157 -20.99 -2.23 -2.79
CA ALA A 157 -21.35 -1.76 -4.12
C ALA A 157 -20.91 -2.75 -5.22
N ASP A 158 -21.79 -3.03 -6.18
CA ASP A 158 -21.59 -4.01 -7.27
C ASP A 158 -20.27 -3.81 -8.01
N TYR A 159 -19.88 -2.57 -8.30
CA TYR A 159 -18.63 -2.29 -8.99
C TYR A 159 -17.38 -2.68 -8.16
N MET A 160 -17.44 -2.56 -6.82
CA MET A 160 -16.33 -2.98 -5.94
C MET A 160 -16.17 -4.50 -5.96
N VAL A 161 -17.30 -5.23 -5.84
CA VAL A 161 -17.31 -6.69 -5.87
C VAL A 161 -16.75 -7.22 -7.20
N LYS A 162 -17.22 -6.66 -8.33
CA LYS A 162 -16.72 -7.03 -9.66
C LYS A 162 -15.22 -6.80 -9.82
N LYS A 163 -14.73 -5.66 -9.36
CA LYS A 163 -13.31 -5.34 -9.40
C LYS A 163 -12.48 -6.23 -8.46
N ALA A 164 -12.96 -6.52 -7.25
CA ALA A 164 -12.30 -7.42 -6.32
C ALA A 164 -12.19 -8.84 -6.90
N ILE A 165 -13.25 -9.36 -7.51
CA ILE A 165 -13.23 -10.66 -8.21
C ILE A 165 -12.20 -10.65 -9.34
N TYR A 166 -12.16 -9.57 -10.14
CA TYR A 166 -11.22 -9.44 -11.26
C TYR A 166 -9.76 -9.52 -10.83
N VAL A 167 -9.41 -8.88 -9.71
CA VAL A 167 -8.00 -8.79 -9.28
C VAL A 167 -7.55 -9.94 -8.37
N LYS A 168 -8.47 -10.65 -7.71
CA LYS A 168 -8.17 -11.58 -6.63
C LYS A 168 -7.16 -12.67 -6.99
N ASP A 169 -7.38 -13.36 -8.11
CA ASP A 169 -6.53 -14.51 -8.49
C ASP A 169 -5.13 -14.04 -8.91
N ALA A 170 -5.06 -12.95 -9.68
CA ALA A 170 -3.78 -12.32 -10.04
C ALA A 170 -3.00 -11.86 -8.81
N HIS A 171 -3.68 -11.31 -7.80
CA HIS A 171 -3.10 -10.86 -6.55
C HIS A 171 -2.44 -12.03 -5.79
N VAL A 172 -3.17 -13.13 -5.63
CA VAL A 172 -2.65 -14.35 -4.98
C VAL A 172 -1.42 -14.91 -5.72
N GLU A 173 -1.49 -14.99 -7.03
CA GLU A 173 -0.36 -15.50 -7.84
C GLU A 173 0.85 -14.56 -7.78
N SER A 174 0.64 -13.24 -7.80
CA SER A 174 1.69 -12.24 -7.62
C SER A 174 2.38 -12.39 -6.27
N PHE A 175 1.60 -12.48 -5.19
CA PHE A 175 2.11 -12.71 -3.84
C PHE A 175 2.92 -13.99 -3.72
N LYS A 176 2.41 -15.13 -4.24
CA LYS A 176 3.13 -16.41 -4.23
C LYS A 176 4.47 -16.33 -4.95
N LYS A 177 4.51 -15.67 -6.12
CA LYS A 177 5.75 -15.46 -6.87
C LYS A 177 6.75 -14.61 -6.09
N ALA A 178 6.29 -13.52 -5.48
CA ALA A 178 7.10 -12.64 -4.65
C ALA A 178 7.74 -13.42 -3.49
N TYR A 179 6.94 -14.19 -2.72
CA TYR A 179 7.43 -15.01 -1.63
C TYR A 179 8.43 -16.07 -2.10
N ALA A 180 8.10 -16.84 -3.17
CA ALA A 180 8.96 -17.89 -3.70
C ALA A 180 10.32 -17.37 -4.21
N GLN A 181 10.38 -16.12 -4.66
CA GLN A 181 11.62 -15.47 -5.12
C GLN A 181 12.38 -14.78 -3.98
N GLY A 182 11.85 -14.81 -2.75
CA GLY A 182 12.51 -14.26 -1.56
C GLY A 182 12.51 -12.73 -1.53
N LEU A 183 11.43 -12.09 -2.01
CA LEU A 183 11.25 -10.66 -1.85
C LEU A 183 11.07 -10.29 -0.37
N LYS A 184 11.44 -9.08 -0.01
CA LYS A 184 11.09 -8.49 1.28
C LYS A 184 9.58 -8.26 1.34
N ILE A 185 8.91 -8.94 2.28
CA ILE A 185 7.47 -8.81 2.51
C ILE A 185 7.26 -8.29 3.93
N ALA A 186 6.35 -7.33 4.08
CA ALA A 186 5.87 -6.83 5.36
C ALA A 186 4.36 -7.04 5.50
N LEU A 187 3.87 -7.11 6.73
CA LEU A 187 2.45 -7.31 7.01
C LEU A 187 1.70 -5.98 6.89
N GLY A 188 0.58 -6.01 6.19
CA GLY A 188 -0.42 -4.95 6.14
C GLY A 188 -1.75 -5.51 5.71
N THR A 189 -2.84 -5.01 6.25
CA THR A 189 -4.20 -5.55 6.00
C THR A 189 -5.06 -4.66 5.14
N ASP A 190 -4.71 -3.38 5.00
CA ASP A 190 -5.61 -2.35 4.45
C ASP A 190 -6.94 -2.27 5.22
N GLY A 191 -6.83 -2.34 6.57
CA GLY A 191 -7.99 -2.30 7.48
C GLY A 191 -8.79 -1.01 7.34
N GLY A 192 -10.12 -1.13 7.37
CA GLY A 192 -11.08 -0.06 7.07
C GLY A 192 -11.73 -0.21 5.70
N THR A 193 -11.24 -1.09 4.83
CA THR A 193 -11.95 -1.52 3.62
C THR A 193 -13.17 -2.37 4.00
N PRO A 194 -14.18 -2.56 3.12
CA PRO A 194 -15.42 -3.24 3.47
C PRO A 194 -15.20 -4.61 4.13
N PHE A 195 -15.74 -4.78 5.34
CA PHE A 195 -15.63 -5.99 6.19
C PHE A 195 -14.22 -6.37 6.63
N ASN A 196 -13.22 -5.56 6.35
CA ASN A 196 -11.84 -5.72 6.77
C ASN A 196 -11.56 -4.83 8.00
N TYR A 197 -11.81 -5.36 9.18
CA TYR A 197 -11.77 -4.60 10.44
C TYR A 197 -10.36 -4.48 10.99
N HIS A 198 -10.03 -3.33 11.60
CA HIS A 198 -8.71 -3.06 12.21
C HIS A 198 -8.28 -4.06 13.28
N ASN A 199 -9.22 -4.73 13.95
CA ASN A 199 -8.94 -5.72 14.99
C ASN A 199 -8.70 -7.14 14.44
N ASN A 200 -8.69 -7.34 13.13
CA ASN A 200 -8.55 -8.66 12.50
C ASN A 200 -7.23 -8.80 11.70
N THR A 201 -6.14 -8.26 12.23
CA THR A 201 -4.82 -8.34 11.58
C THR A 201 -4.34 -9.79 11.40
N ALA A 202 -4.73 -10.71 12.30
CA ALA A 202 -4.39 -12.12 12.20
C ALA A 202 -4.94 -12.78 10.92
N TYR A 203 -6.03 -12.26 10.34
CA TYR A 203 -6.59 -12.81 9.11
C TYR A 203 -5.64 -12.69 7.92
N GLU A 204 -4.85 -11.62 7.82
CA GLU A 204 -3.80 -11.53 6.81
C GLU A 204 -2.76 -12.64 6.97
N MET A 205 -2.38 -12.97 8.20
CA MET A 205 -1.44 -14.05 8.49
C MET A 205 -2.03 -15.43 8.12
N GLU A 206 -3.31 -15.66 8.39
CA GLU A 206 -4.03 -16.86 7.97
C GLU A 206 -4.08 -17.01 6.44
N LEU A 207 -4.28 -15.91 5.72
CA LEU A 207 -4.23 -15.90 4.26
C LEU A 207 -2.81 -16.19 3.74
N MET A 208 -1.78 -15.63 4.35
CA MET A 208 -0.38 -15.95 3.99
C MET A 208 -0.09 -17.45 4.17
N GLU A 209 -0.50 -18.06 5.29
CA GLU A 209 -0.37 -19.50 5.52
C GLU A 209 -1.16 -20.31 4.48
N LYS A 210 -2.41 -19.94 4.23
CA LYS A 210 -3.27 -20.56 3.21
C LYS A 210 -2.62 -20.57 1.82
N TYR A 211 -1.85 -19.54 1.50
CA TYR A 211 -1.18 -19.40 0.21
C TYR A 211 0.27 -19.88 0.21
N GLY A 212 0.69 -20.58 1.26
CA GLY A 212 1.90 -21.40 1.28
C GLY A 212 3.13 -20.74 1.94
N VAL A 213 2.94 -19.68 2.71
CA VAL A 213 4.04 -19.10 3.50
C VAL A 213 4.25 -19.93 4.77
N ASP A 214 5.51 -20.22 5.12
CA ASP A 214 5.86 -20.90 6.35
C ASP A 214 5.49 -20.06 7.59
N ARG A 215 5.03 -20.70 8.66
CA ARG A 215 4.58 -20.01 9.88
C ARG A 215 5.66 -19.16 10.54
N MET A 216 6.91 -19.61 10.50
CA MET A 216 8.02 -18.85 11.07
C MET A 216 8.34 -17.62 10.21
N ASP A 217 8.21 -17.75 8.88
CA ASP A 217 8.34 -16.61 7.97
C ASP A 217 7.19 -15.61 8.16
N ILE A 218 5.96 -16.08 8.39
CA ILE A 218 4.82 -15.20 8.71
C ILE A 218 5.09 -14.39 9.97
N LEU A 219 5.60 -15.01 11.03
CA LEU A 219 5.97 -14.27 12.25
C LEU A 219 7.07 -13.25 12.00
N LYS A 220 8.07 -13.60 11.20
CA LYS A 220 9.13 -12.67 10.80
C LYS A 220 8.58 -11.51 9.96
N ILE A 221 7.68 -11.79 9.01
CA ILE A 221 7.00 -10.80 8.19
C ILE A 221 6.19 -9.84 9.07
N ALA A 222 5.41 -10.38 10.02
CA ALA A 222 4.53 -9.60 10.88
C ALA A 222 5.27 -8.76 11.95
N THR A 223 6.53 -9.02 12.20
CA THR A 223 7.32 -8.33 13.24
C THR A 223 8.54 -7.64 12.66
N HIS A 224 9.65 -8.36 12.55
CA HIS A 224 10.94 -7.81 12.11
C HIS A 224 10.85 -7.09 10.75
N ASN A 225 10.29 -7.75 9.73
CA ASN A 225 10.23 -7.17 8.39
C ASN A 225 9.32 -5.92 8.35
N SER A 226 8.20 -5.96 9.10
CA SER A 226 7.30 -4.80 9.20
C SER A 226 7.98 -3.63 9.92
N ALA A 227 8.74 -3.88 10.97
CA ALA A 227 9.51 -2.84 11.66
C ALA A 227 10.60 -2.24 10.74
N ASP A 228 11.33 -3.08 9.98
CA ASP A 228 12.31 -2.62 8.99
C ASP A 228 11.65 -1.79 7.87
N CYS A 229 10.54 -2.27 7.31
CA CYS A 229 9.76 -1.55 6.30
C CYS A 229 9.35 -0.14 6.78
N LEU A 230 8.96 -0.02 8.03
CA LEU A 230 8.56 1.23 8.65
C LEU A 230 9.75 2.09 9.14
N GLY A 231 10.96 1.54 9.15
CA GLY A 231 12.16 2.22 9.64
C GLY A 231 12.20 2.41 11.16
N VAL A 232 11.59 1.48 11.91
CA VAL A 232 11.51 1.48 13.39
C VAL A 232 12.07 0.19 13.99
N LEU A 233 13.03 -0.43 13.31
CA LEU A 233 13.59 -1.72 13.73
C LEU A 233 14.37 -1.60 15.06
N ASP A 234 14.93 -0.44 15.34
CA ASP A 234 15.76 -0.17 16.53
C ASP A 234 14.96 0.47 17.69
N ASP A 235 13.64 0.71 17.51
CA ASP A 235 12.72 1.22 18.53
C ASP A 235 12.11 0.06 19.35
#